data_3050d76088b9b01036f7c92ab388c145
#
_entry.id   3050d76088b9b01036f7c92ab388c145
#
_cell.length_a   1.000
_cell.length_b   1.000
_cell.length_c   1.000
_cell.angle_alpha   90.00
_cell.angle_beta   90.00
_cell.angle_gamma   90.00
#
_symmetry.space_group_name_H-M   'P 1'
#
loop_
_entity.id
_entity.type
_entity.pdbx_description
1 polymer ?
#
loop_
_entity_poly.entity_id
_entity_poly.type
_entity_poly.pdbx_seq_one_letter_code
_entity_poly.pdbx_strand_id
1 'polypeptide(L)'
;VSGVEGLASYPEVLQKAGIEEADMIIAVTQSDEVNMIVCQIAHSMFSTPLKIARIRAQSYLDPRIEKIYNSENLPIDYKISPELEVSNAVSKRLQIPGAFDVGNFIDGKLQLIGVLCEEDCPLLNVSTRHLKDIFFVFLMNIVAIIISGEIIVPRDGSHKMEPLDRVYFVCDTNQISRCMVAFGHEEKTANSIIIAGGGQIGKNTVNLLNDKMK
;
A
#
# COMPACT_ATOMS: atom_id res chain seq x y z
N VAL A 1 19.57 16.23 9.56
CA VAL A 1 19.45 16.05 8.11
C VAL A 1 20.22 17.18 7.45
N SER A 2 21.20 16.86 6.60
CA SER A 2 21.98 17.81 5.80
C SER A 2 21.41 17.84 4.36
N GLY A 3 21.44 19.00 3.71
CA GLY A 3 21.00 19.18 2.33
C GLY A 3 22.17 19.60 1.43
N VAL A 4 22.22 19.06 0.21
CA VAL A 4 23.14 19.47 -0.84
C VAL A 4 22.33 19.93 -2.04
N GLU A 5 22.52 21.17 -2.49
CA GLU A 5 21.85 21.70 -3.66
C GLU A 5 22.65 21.36 -4.93
N GLY A 6 21.97 20.86 -5.96
CA GLY A 6 22.57 20.55 -7.24
C GLY A 6 21.74 19.58 -8.08
N LEU A 7 22.21 19.29 -9.29
CA LEU A 7 21.62 18.29 -10.17
C LEU A 7 22.07 16.90 -9.71
N ALA A 8 21.13 16.08 -9.22
CA ALA A 8 21.41 14.76 -8.67
C ALA A 8 22.05 13.77 -9.67
N SER A 9 21.94 14.03 -10.98
CA SER A 9 22.60 13.27 -12.04
C SER A 9 24.10 13.58 -12.21
N TYR A 10 24.67 14.50 -11.43
CA TYR A 10 26.08 14.83 -11.48
C TYR A 10 26.85 14.10 -10.37
N PRO A 11 27.89 13.31 -10.72
CA PRO A 11 28.64 12.52 -9.73
C PRO A 11 29.20 13.35 -8.57
N GLU A 12 29.69 14.56 -8.85
CA GLU A 12 30.25 15.46 -7.84
C GLU A 12 29.19 15.95 -6.83
N VAL A 13 27.92 16.03 -7.24
CA VAL A 13 26.83 16.38 -6.34
C VAL A 13 26.49 15.20 -5.40
N LEU A 14 26.47 13.98 -5.95
CA LEU A 14 26.29 12.76 -5.17
C LEU A 14 27.46 12.56 -4.18
N GLN A 15 28.69 12.82 -4.62
CA GLN A 15 29.87 12.72 -3.76
C GLN A 15 29.81 13.72 -2.61
N LYS A 16 29.45 14.99 -2.87
CA LYS A 16 29.21 15.99 -1.82
C LYS A 16 28.09 15.60 -0.85
N ALA A 17 27.11 14.82 -1.31
CA ALA A 17 26.04 14.30 -0.49
C ALA A 17 26.43 13.10 0.36
N GLY A 18 27.64 12.54 0.18
CA GLY A 18 28.18 11.42 0.96
C GLY A 18 27.80 10.05 0.41
N ILE A 19 27.59 9.91 -0.90
CA ILE A 19 27.19 8.65 -1.52
C ILE A 19 28.18 7.51 -1.29
N GLU A 20 29.47 7.82 -1.08
CA GLU A 20 30.55 6.84 -0.86
C GLU A 20 30.32 5.99 0.41
N GLU A 21 29.65 6.57 1.40
CA GLU A 21 29.33 5.90 2.68
C GLU A 21 27.85 5.47 2.76
N ALA A 22 27.09 5.65 1.68
CA ALA A 22 25.64 5.38 1.69
C ALA A 22 25.34 3.89 1.45
N ASP A 23 24.56 3.29 2.34
CA ASP A 23 24.02 1.94 2.16
C ASP A 23 22.91 1.89 1.11
N MET A 24 22.25 3.02 0.85
CA MET A 24 21.10 3.10 -0.03
C MET A 24 21.03 4.47 -0.73
N ILE A 25 20.56 4.48 -1.97
CA ILE A 25 20.14 5.69 -2.66
C ILE A 25 18.67 5.60 -3.05
N ILE A 26 17.93 6.70 -2.82
CA ILE A 26 16.52 6.83 -3.21
C ILE A 26 16.42 8.00 -4.19
N ALA A 27 16.29 7.69 -5.47
CA ALA A 27 16.17 8.66 -6.55
C ALA A 27 14.70 9.00 -6.80
N VAL A 28 14.26 10.17 -6.36
CA VAL A 28 12.85 10.61 -6.41
C VAL A 28 12.67 12.01 -7.01
N THR A 29 13.52 12.36 -7.96
CA THR A 29 13.43 13.63 -8.69
C THR A 29 12.19 13.66 -9.60
N GLN A 30 11.94 14.76 -10.28
CA GLN A 30 10.76 14.88 -11.16
C GLN A 30 10.90 14.14 -12.51
N SER A 31 12.12 13.70 -12.90
CA SER A 31 12.38 12.99 -14.15
C SER A 31 12.77 11.53 -13.88
N ASP A 32 12.10 10.62 -14.55
CA ASP A 32 12.38 9.18 -14.49
C ASP A 32 13.80 8.90 -15.01
N GLU A 33 14.21 9.57 -16.09
CA GLU A 33 15.55 9.44 -16.69
C GLU A 33 16.64 9.88 -15.72
N VAL A 34 16.43 11.00 -15.02
CA VAL A 34 17.36 11.45 -13.97
C VAL A 34 17.45 10.41 -12.85
N ASN A 35 16.32 9.86 -12.39
CA ASN A 35 16.30 8.84 -11.36
C ASN A 35 17.05 7.57 -11.79
N MET A 36 16.90 7.16 -13.05
CA MET A 36 17.64 6.02 -13.61
C MET A 36 19.14 6.30 -13.67
N ILE A 37 19.55 7.49 -14.14
CA ILE A 37 20.96 7.87 -14.21
C ILE A 37 21.59 7.98 -12.83
N VAL A 38 20.90 8.49 -11.85
CA VAL A 38 21.35 8.53 -10.45
C VAL A 38 21.66 7.12 -9.95
N CYS A 39 20.77 6.15 -10.18
CA CYS A 39 20.99 4.76 -9.80
C CYS A 39 22.16 4.13 -10.56
N GLN A 40 22.32 4.45 -11.85
CA GLN A 40 23.43 3.98 -12.68
C GLN A 40 24.76 4.49 -12.14
N ILE A 41 24.88 5.78 -11.85
CA ILE A 41 26.10 6.40 -11.31
C ILE A 41 26.41 5.80 -9.92
N ALA A 42 25.40 5.69 -9.05
CA ALA A 42 25.53 5.09 -7.73
C ALA A 42 26.10 3.66 -7.78
N HIS A 43 25.66 2.87 -8.77
CA HIS A 43 26.16 1.53 -8.99
C HIS A 43 27.60 1.52 -9.55
N SER A 44 27.81 2.25 -10.64
CA SER A 44 29.04 2.10 -11.44
C SER A 44 30.25 2.84 -10.86
N MET A 45 30.02 3.94 -10.14
CA MET A 45 31.10 4.75 -9.57
C MET A 45 31.28 4.56 -8.07
N PHE A 46 30.20 4.30 -7.35
CA PHE A 46 30.22 4.30 -5.89
C PHE A 46 29.84 2.94 -5.27
N SER A 47 29.44 1.96 -6.09
CA SER A 47 29.07 0.61 -5.64
C SER A 47 28.01 0.60 -4.54
N THR A 48 27.10 1.59 -4.54
CA THR A 48 26.02 1.70 -3.54
C THR A 48 25.18 0.44 -3.54
N PRO A 49 24.98 -0.26 -2.40
CA PRO A 49 24.35 -1.58 -2.36
C PRO A 49 22.91 -1.58 -2.84
N LEU A 50 22.08 -0.61 -2.39
CA LEU A 50 20.66 -0.58 -2.66
C LEU A 50 20.25 0.70 -3.41
N LYS A 51 19.57 0.52 -4.54
CA LYS A 51 19.15 1.61 -5.42
C LYS A 51 17.66 1.55 -5.68
N ILE A 52 16.96 2.59 -5.24
CA ILE A 52 15.51 2.74 -5.38
C ILE A 52 15.23 3.91 -6.30
N ALA A 53 14.40 3.72 -7.31
CA ALA A 53 14.03 4.80 -8.24
C ALA A 53 12.53 4.98 -8.33
N ARG A 54 12.09 6.26 -8.34
CA ARG A 54 10.73 6.60 -8.73
C ARG A 54 10.62 6.55 -10.26
N ILE A 55 9.69 5.74 -10.76
CA ILE A 55 9.38 5.57 -12.19
C ILE A 55 7.88 5.77 -12.38
N ARG A 56 7.49 6.73 -13.21
CA ARG A 56 6.09 7.11 -13.46
C ARG A 56 5.59 6.72 -14.83
N ALA A 57 6.48 6.77 -15.83
CA ALA A 57 6.10 6.49 -17.20
C ALA A 57 5.77 5.00 -17.39
N GLN A 58 4.57 4.72 -17.87
CA GLN A 58 4.08 3.35 -18.11
C GLN A 58 4.96 2.54 -19.06
N SER A 59 5.61 3.22 -20.01
CA SER A 59 6.57 2.57 -20.92
C SER A 59 7.75 1.94 -20.18
N TYR A 60 8.16 2.52 -19.06
CA TYR A 60 9.24 1.97 -18.21
C TYR A 60 8.75 0.93 -17.19
N LEU A 61 7.43 0.82 -16.98
CA LEU A 61 6.81 -0.16 -16.10
C LEU A 61 6.25 -1.38 -16.85
N ASP A 62 6.39 -1.41 -18.18
CA ASP A 62 5.92 -2.51 -19.02
C ASP A 62 6.70 -3.80 -18.70
N PRO A 63 6.01 -4.93 -18.42
CA PRO A 63 6.66 -6.22 -18.14
C PRO A 63 7.62 -6.68 -19.24
N ARG A 64 7.43 -6.24 -20.50
CA ARG A 64 8.30 -6.60 -21.63
C ARG A 64 9.71 -6.04 -21.49
N ILE A 65 9.87 -4.92 -20.79
CA ILE A 65 11.17 -4.29 -20.56
C ILE A 65 11.74 -4.58 -19.15
N GLU A 66 11.07 -5.38 -18.34
CA GLU A 66 11.53 -5.73 -16.99
C GLU A 66 12.98 -6.23 -16.97
N LYS A 67 13.40 -6.89 -18.02
CA LYS A 67 14.77 -7.43 -18.19
C LYS A 67 15.86 -6.38 -18.22
N ILE A 68 15.56 -5.11 -18.45
CA ILE A 68 16.61 -4.05 -18.41
C ILE A 68 17.00 -3.69 -16.97
N TYR A 69 16.13 -3.96 -15.98
CA TYR A 69 16.37 -3.64 -14.59
C TYR A 69 17.19 -4.74 -13.91
N ASN A 70 18.49 -4.68 -14.08
CA ASN A 70 19.44 -5.60 -13.50
C ASN A 70 20.81 -4.91 -13.35
N SER A 71 21.75 -5.54 -12.65
CA SER A 71 23.07 -5.00 -12.37
C SER A 71 23.94 -4.75 -13.62
N GLU A 72 23.66 -5.43 -14.73
CA GLU A 72 24.45 -5.31 -15.97
C GLU A 72 23.98 -4.16 -16.86
N ASN A 73 22.66 -3.84 -16.86
CA ASN A 73 22.07 -2.85 -17.74
C ASN A 73 21.65 -1.59 -16.97
N LEU A 74 20.57 -1.65 -16.19
CA LEU A 74 20.04 -0.53 -15.43
C LEU A 74 19.83 -0.96 -13.98
N PRO A 75 20.78 -0.66 -13.09
CA PRO A 75 20.85 -1.23 -11.73
C PRO A 75 19.88 -0.53 -10.78
N ILE A 76 18.60 -0.86 -10.90
CA ILE A 76 17.54 -0.41 -10.01
C ILE A 76 16.99 -1.64 -9.31
N ASP A 77 17.15 -1.69 -7.99
CA ASP A 77 16.70 -2.82 -7.19
C ASP A 77 15.19 -2.74 -6.91
N TYR A 78 14.67 -1.53 -6.69
CA TYR A 78 13.24 -1.29 -6.49
C TYR A 78 12.73 -0.10 -7.29
N LYS A 79 11.65 -0.32 -8.02
CA LYS A 79 10.91 0.73 -8.74
C LYS A 79 9.67 1.12 -7.94
N ILE A 80 9.46 2.41 -7.72
CA ILE A 80 8.27 2.93 -7.04
C ILE A 80 7.49 3.80 -8.04
N SER A 81 6.25 3.46 -8.29
CA SER A 81 5.30 4.29 -9.04
C SER A 81 4.18 4.75 -8.11
N PRO A 82 4.25 5.98 -7.57
CA PRO A 82 3.22 6.51 -6.68
C PRO A 82 1.83 6.49 -7.32
N GLU A 83 1.75 6.74 -8.61
CA GLU A 83 0.49 6.76 -9.36
C GLU A 83 -0.15 5.37 -9.43
N LEU A 84 0.65 4.32 -9.55
CA LEU A 84 0.18 2.94 -9.55
C LEU A 84 -0.24 2.52 -8.13
N GLU A 85 0.55 2.87 -7.11
CA GLU A 85 0.23 2.57 -5.72
C GLU A 85 -1.08 3.22 -5.27
N VAL A 86 -1.28 4.51 -5.59
CA VAL A 86 -2.54 5.22 -5.32
C VAL A 86 -3.71 4.56 -6.05
N SER A 87 -3.53 4.20 -7.33
CA SER A 87 -4.58 3.54 -8.12
C SER A 87 -4.96 2.17 -7.54
N ASN A 88 -3.97 1.40 -7.09
CA ASN A 88 -4.19 0.13 -6.39
C ASN A 88 -4.97 0.33 -5.08
N ALA A 89 -4.60 1.32 -4.28
CA ALA A 89 -5.29 1.63 -3.03
C ALA A 89 -6.75 2.05 -3.26
N VAL A 90 -7.00 2.92 -4.26
CA VAL A 90 -8.36 3.32 -4.64
C VAL A 90 -9.16 2.11 -5.12
N SER A 91 -8.60 1.30 -6.03
CA SER A 91 -9.29 0.10 -6.55
C SER A 91 -9.66 -0.89 -5.44
N LYS A 92 -8.78 -1.11 -4.46
CA LYS A 92 -9.07 -1.99 -3.31
C LYS A 92 -10.21 -1.46 -2.45
N ARG A 93 -10.23 -0.15 -2.15
CA ARG A 93 -11.30 0.48 -1.37
C ARG A 93 -12.66 0.39 -2.06
N LEU A 94 -12.70 0.54 -3.38
CA LEU A 94 -13.94 0.40 -4.16
C LEU A 94 -14.51 -1.02 -4.14
N GLN A 95 -13.67 -2.02 -3.91
CA GLN A 95 -14.09 -3.43 -3.83
C GLN A 95 -14.63 -3.81 -2.45
N ILE A 96 -14.21 -3.11 -1.39
CA ILE A 96 -14.62 -3.37 -0.01
C ILE A 96 -15.11 -2.04 0.59
N PRO A 97 -16.36 -1.64 0.29
CA PRO A 97 -16.94 -0.43 0.86
C PRO A 97 -16.93 -0.51 2.39
N GLY A 98 -16.75 0.65 3.04
CA GLY A 98 -16.60 0.72 4.50
C GLY A 98 -15.18 0.43 5.02
N ALA A 99 -14.31 -0.23 4.23
CA ALA A 99 -12.92 -0.41 4.61
C ALA A 99 -12.11 0.87 4.36
N PHE A 100 -11.37 1.35 5.37
CA PHE A 100 -10.42 2.46 5.18
C PHE A 100 -9.02 1.97 4.76
N ASP A 101 -8.71 0.68 5.00
CA ASP A 101 -7.43 0.06 4.63
C ASP A 101 -7.63 -1.40 4.22
N VAL A 102 -6.85 -1.87 3.23
CA VAL A 102 -6.93 -3.25 2.70
C VAL A 102 -5.55 -3.75 2.32
N GLY A 103 -5.07 -4.78 3.02
CA GLY A 103 -3.83 -5.49 2.73
C GLY A 103 -4.07 -6.94 2.28
N ASN A 104 -3.32 -7.41 1.29
CA ASN A 104 -3.39 -8.80 0.82
C ASN A 104 -2.25 -9.62 1.40
N PHE A 105 -2.56 -10.85 1.85
CA PHE A 105 -1.60 -11.84 2.32
C PHE A 105 -1.85 -13.18 1.61
N ILE A 106 -0.79 -13.99 1.50
CA ILE A 106 -0.85 -15.36 0.95
C ILE A 106 -1.54 -15.37 -0.43
N ASP A 107 -1.00 -14.58 -1.37
CA ASP A 107 -1.51 -14.47 -2.75
C ASP A 107 -3.02 -14.13 -2.83
N GLY A 108 -3.49 -13.30 -1.89
CA GLY A 108 -4.88 -12.84 -1.84
C GLY A 108 -5.87 -13.81 -1.18
N LYS A 109 -5.42 -14.90 -0.58
CA LYS A 109 -6.29 -15.84 0.16
C LYS A 109 -6.75 -15.26 1.49
N LEU A 110 -5.88 -14.52 2.15
CA LEU A 110 -6.18 -13.78 3.38
C LEU A 110 -6.08 -12.28 3.12
N GLN A 111 -6.95 -11.52 3.76
CA GLN A 111 -6.91 -10.06 3.71
C GLN A 111 -6.90 -9.45 5.09
N LEU A 112 -6.06 -8.44 5.28
CA LEU A 112 -6.11 -7.52 6.42
C LEU A 112 -7.04 -6.38 6.03
N ILE A 113 -8.05 -6.13 6.83
CA ILE A 113 -9.05 -5.09 6.59
C ILE A 113 -9.09 -4.17 7.79
N GLY A 114 -9.00 -2.88 7.53
CA GLY A 114 -9.20 -1.82 8.50
C GLY A 114 -10.60 -1.23 8.36
N VAL A 115 -11.38 -1.26 9.45
CA VAL A 115 -12.73 -0.67 9.53
C VAL A 115 -12.82 0.32 10.68
N LEU A 116 -13.68 1.32 10.52
CA LEU A 116 -14.03 2.24 11.59
C LEU A 116 -15.28 1.67 12.31
N CYS A 117 -15.24 1.57 13.63
CA CYS A 117 -16.44 1.30 14.42
C CYS A 117 -17.27 2.59 14.49
N GLU A 118 -18.35 2.66 13.71
CA GLU A 118 -19.29 3.78 13.78
C GLU A 118 -20.23 3.64 14.99
N GLU A 119 -21.04 4.66 15.28
CA GLU A 119 -21.93 4.67 16.44
C GLU A 119 -22.99 3.55 16.43
N ASP A 120 -23.34 3.07 15.26
CA ASP A 120 -24.31 1.98 15.03
C ASP A 120 -23.66 0.60 14.85
N CYS A 121 -22.33 0.49 15.03
CA CYS A 121 -21.62 -0.78 14.88
C CYS A 121 -22.17 -1.84 15.85
N PRO A 122 -22.66 -3.00 15.36
CA PRO A 122 -23.24 -4.06 16.20
C PRO A 122 -22.30 -4.66 17.23
N LEU A 123 -21.00 -4.47 17.05
CA LEU A 123 -19.95 -5.04 17.89
C LEU A 123 -19.49 -4.11 19.02
N LEU A 124 -20.10 -2.94 19.17
CA LEU A 124 -19.79 -2.01 20.25
C LEU A 124 -20.06 -2.65 21.61
N ASN A 125 -19.18 -2.37 22.58
CA ASN A 125 -19.23 -2.90 23.94
C ASN A 125 -19.10 -4.43 24.07
N VAL A 126 -18.90 -5.15 22.97
CA VAL A 126 -18.61 -6.59 23.00
C VAL A 126 -17.10 -6.79 23.21
N SER A 127 -16.72 -7.63 24.17
CA SER A 127 -15.30 -7.91 24.40
C SER A 127 -14.71 -8.74 23.25
N THR A 128 -13.46 -8.47 22.92
CA THR A 128 -12.75 -9.19 21.83
C THR A 128 -12.63 -10.69 22.11
N ARG A 129 -12.77 -11.14 23.37
CA ARG A 129 -12.89 -12.56 23.74
C ARG A 129 -14.19 -13.18 23.21
N HIS A 130 -15.32 -12.56 23.46
CA HIS A 130 -16.62 -13.04 22.95
C HIS A 130 -16.68 -13.01 21.43
N LEU A 131 -16.00 -12.03 20.81
CA LEU A 131 -15.91 -11.97 19.36
C LEU A 131 -15.15 -13.16 18.76
N LYS A 132 -14.12 -13.68 19.44
CA LYS A 132 -13.42 -14.89 18.97
C LYS A 132 -14.36 -16.09 18.87
N ASP A 133 -15.27 -16.24 19.81
CA ASP A 133 -16.25 -17.34 19.82
C ASP A 133 -17.28 -17.18 18.69
N ILE A 134 -17.75 -15.95 18.45
CA ILE A 134 -18.70 -15.62 17.38
C ILE A 134 -18.01 -15.74 16.01
N PHE A 135 -16.78 -15.23 15.88
CA PHE A 135 -16.05 -15.16 14.61
C PHE A 135 -15.26 -16.42 14.27
N PHE A 136 -15.17 -17.40 15.15
CA PHE A 136 -14.60 -18.71 14.83
C PHE A 136 -15.25 -19.34 13.59
N VAL A 137 -16.57 -19.13 13.43
CA VAL A 137 -17.32 -19.60 12.26
C VAL A 137 -16.94 -18.85 10.97
N PHE A 138 -16.48 -17.60 11.09
CA PHE A 138 -16.13 -16.73 9.94
C PHE A 138 -14.65 -16.72 9.61
N LEU A 139 -13.81 -17.48 10.33
CA LEU A 139 -12.35 -17.45 10.16
C LEU A 139 -11.78 -16.03 10.21
N MET A 140 -12.34 -15.17 11.07
CA MET A 140 -11.90 -13.80 11.27
C MET A 140 -11.17 -13.66 12.58
N ASN A 141 -10.07 -12.90 12.59
CA ASN A 141 -9.33 -12.57 13.80
C ASN A 141 -9.01 -11.07 13.86
N ILE A 142 -9.35 -10.43 14.98
CA ILE A 142 -8.95 -9.05 15.24
C ILE A 142 -7.48 -9.05 15.64
N VAL A 143 -6.66 -8.31 14.89
CA VAL A 143 -5.22 -8.28 15.08
C VAL A 143 -4.73 -7.00 15.75
N ALA A 144 -5.43 -5.88 15.53
CA ALA A 144 -5.10 -4.61 16.17
C ALA A 144 -6.33 -3.71 16.29
N ILE A 145 -6.32 -2.85 17.28
CA ILE A 145 -7.28 -1.75 17.46
C ILE A 145 -6.48 -0.47 17.66
N ILE A 146 -6.82 0.58 16.93
CA ILE A 146 -6.17 1.89 17.07
C ILE A 146 -7.13 2.83 17.78
N ILE A 147 -6.73 3.30 18.96
CA ILE A 147 -7.48 4.20 19.83
C ILE A 147 -6.65 5.47 19.98
N SER A 148 -7.18 6.61 19.61
CA SER A 148 -6.49 7.90 19.73
C SER A 148 -5.06 7.93 19.15
N GLY A 149 -4.80 7.07 18.14
CA GLY A 149 -3.49 6.96 17.48
C GLY A 149 -2.55 5.92 18.10
N GLU A 150 -2.91 5.29 19.22
CA GLU A 150 -2.15 4.19 19.80
C GLU A 150 -2.63 2.82 19.29
N ILE A 151 -1.71 1.92 19.02
CA ILE A 151 -2.00 0.57 18.51
C ILE A 151 -2.08 -0.39 19.70
N ILE A 152 -3.25 -1.00 19.89
CA ILE A 152 -3.51 -2.02 20.91
C ILE A 152 -3.67 -3.38 20.23
N VAL A 153 -2.87 -4.37 20.67
CA VAL A 153 -3.05 -5.77 20.27
C VAL A 153 -3.89 -6.47 21.32
N PRO A 154 -5.13 -6.91 21.01
CA PRO A 154 -6.06 -7.46 22.03
C PRO A 154 -5.70 -8.90 22.42
N ARG A 155 -4.56 -9.08 23.08
CA ARG A 155 -4.01 -10.41 23.45
C ARG A 155 -4.87 -11.17 24.45
N ASP A 156 -5.36 -10.49 25.47
CA ASP A 156 -6.14 -11.05 26.58
C ASP A 156 -7.65 -11.16 26.28
N GLY A 157 -8.08 -10.52 25.20
CA GLY A 157 -9.49 -10.51 24.80
C GLY A 157 -10.40 -9.66 25.68
N SER A 158 -9.87 -8.86 26.60
CA SER A 158 -10.65 -8.03 27.54
C SER A 158 -11.14 -6.72 26.92
N HIS A 159 -10.48 -6.25 25.86
CA HIS A 159 -10.81 -4.99 25.24
C HIS A 159 -12.23 -4.99 24.65
N LYS A 160 -12.97 -3.92 24.86
CA LYS A 160 -14.29 -3.67 24.26
C LYS A 160 -14.14 -2.57 23.23
N MET A 161 -14.74 -2.78 22.07
CA MET A 161 -14.75 -1.76 21.02
C MET A 161 -15.66 -0.61 21.37
N GLU A 162 -15.19 0.60 21.12
CA GLU A 162 -15.90 1.86 21.30
C GLU A 162 -16.12 2.57 19.97
N PRO A 163 -17.09 3.52 19.89
CA PRO A 163 -17.25 4.33 18.70
C PRO A 163 -15.96 5.07 18.33
N LEU A 164 -15.65 5.15 17.04
CA LEU A 164 -14.44 5.72 16.43
C LEU A 164 -13.16 4.91 16.60
N ASP A 165 -13.20 3.74 17.22
CA ASP A 165 -12.09 2.81 17.20
C ASP A 165 -11.84 2.35 15.76
N ARG A 166 -10.56 2.32 15.37
CA ARG A 166 -10.13 1.74 14.10
C ARG A 166 -9.69 0.31 14.32
N VAL A 167 -10.45 -0.65 13.81
CA VAL A 167 -10.22 -2.07 14.01
C VAL A 167 -9.58 -2.68 12.78
N TYR A 168 -8.48 -3.41 12.99
CA TYR A 168 -7.88 -4.24 11.97
C TYR A 168 -8.18 -5.72 12.26
N PHE A 169 -8.73 -6.39 11.27
CA PHE A 169 -8.94 -7.83 11.32
C PHE A 169 -8.39 -8.53 10.07
N VAL A 170 -8.06 -9.80 10.23
CA VAL A 170 -7.67 -10.70 9.14
C VAL A 170 -8.77 -11.71 8.93
N CYS A 171 -9.17 -11.94 7.69
CA CYS A 171 -10.14 -12.95 7.31
C CYS A 171 -9.81 -13.60 5.97
N ASP A 172 -10.47 -14.74 5.69
CA ASP A 172 -10.49 -15.33 4.36
C ASP A 172 -11.21 -14.39 3.37
N THR A 173 -10.67 -14.27 2.17
CA THR A 173 -11.21 -13.37 1.13
C THR A 173 -12.68 -13.65 0.82
N ASN A 174 -13.13 -14.92 0.90
CA ASN A 174 -14.52 -15.30 0.68
C ASN A 174 -15.46 -14.88 1.83
N GLN A 175 -14.93 -14.49 2.98
CA GLN A 175 -15.72 -14.11 4.17
C GLN A 175 -15.81 -12.60 4.38
N ILE A 176 -15.14 -11.80 3.55
CA ILE A 176 -15.04 -10.35 3.71
C ILE A 176 -16.42 -9.70 3.89
N SER A 177 -17.35 -9.96 2.96
CA SER A 177 -18.69 -9.36 3.01
C SER A 177 -19.42 -9.66 4.32
N ARG A 178 -19.29 -10.87 4.86
CA ARG A 178 -19.90 -11.24 6.14
C ARG A 178 -19.21 -10.53 7.31
N CYS A 179 -17.89 -10.40 7.26
CA CYS A 179 -17.14 -9.67 8.27
C CYS A 179 -17.53 -8.18 8.26
N MET A 180 -17.65 -7.56 7.09
CA MET A 180 -18.07 -6.17 6.96
C MET A 180 -19.47 -5.93 7.53
N VAL A 181 -20.43 -6.80 7.22
CA VAL A 181 -21.78 -6.76 7.78
C VAL A 181 -21.77 -6.88 9.32
N ALA A 182 -20.90 -7.74 9.87
CA ALA A 182 -20.77 -7.86 11.33
C ALA A 182 -20.29 -6.54 11.99
N PHE A 183 -19.51 -5.73 11.29
CA PHE A 183 -19.12 -4.39 11.73
C PHE A 183 -20.15 -3.29 11.42
N GLY A 184 -21.30 -3.63 10.82
CA GLY A 184 -22.35 -2.68 10.45
C GLY A 184 -22.21 -2.10 9.02
N HIS A 185 -21.19 -2.53 8.28
CA HIS A 185 -20.97 -2.08 6.90
C HIS A 185 -21.73 -2.96 5.91
N GLU A 186 -22.93 -2.51 5.52
CA GLU A 186 -23.81 -3.21 4.56
C GLU A 186 -23.80 -2.54 3.17
N GLU A 187 -22.86 -1.63 2.91
CA GLU A 187 -22.78 -0.90 1.67
C GLU A 187 -22.53 -1.86 0.49
N LYS A 188 -23.32 -1.67 -0.55
CA LYS A 188 -23.14 -2.42 -1.79
C LYS A 188 -21.93 -1.92 -2.55
N THR A 189 -21.19 -2.84 -3.16
CA THR A 189 -20.16 -2.47 -4.13
C THR A 189 -20.74 -1.61 -5.23
N ALA A 190 -20.02 -0.56 -5.63
CA ALA A 190 -20.48 0.35 -6.66
C ALA A 190 -20.57 -0.36 -8.02
N ASN A 191 -21.75 -0.34 -8.63
CA ASN A 191 -21.97 -0.87 -9.98
C ASN A 191 -21.63 0.16 -11.08
N SER A 192 -21.53 1.44 -10.71
CA SER A 192 -21.22 2.53 -11.63
C SER A 192 -20.30 3.53 -10.94
N ILE A 193 -19.21 3.87 -11.61
CA ILE A 193 -18.17 4.76 -11.08
C ILE A 193 -17.90 5.86 -12.08
N ILE A 194 -17.89 7.11 -11.63
CA ILE A 194 -17.47 8.26 -12.42
C ILE A 194 -16.07 8.67 -11.95
N ILE A 195 -15.11 8.69 -12.88
CA ILE A 195 -13.75 9.14 -12.62
C ILE A 195 -13.57 10.50 -13.28
N ALA A 196 -13.44 11.55 -12.47
CA ALA A 196 -13.13 12.89 -12.93
C ALA A 196 -11.61 13.08 -12.96
N GLY A 197 -11.06 13.24 -14.15
CA GLY A 197 -9.62 13.40 -14.39
C GLY A 197 -8.98 12.23 -15.15
N GLY A 198 -8.38 12.53 -16.30
CA GLY A 198 -7.72 11.56 -17.20
C GLY A 198 -6.22 11.45 -17.02
N GLY A 199 -5.67 11.80 -15.85
CA GLY A 199 -4.26 11.60 -15.51
C GLY A 199 -3.89 10.13 -15.30
N GLN A 200 -2.64 9.85 -14.95
CA GLN A 200 -2.16 8.47 -14.79
C GLN A 200 -2.93 7.69 -13.72
N ILE A 201 -3.24 8.31 -12.58
CA ILE A 201 -4.03 7.67 -11.52
C ILE A 201 -5.41 7.25 -12.05
N GLY A 202 -6.13 8.17 -12.72
CA GLY A 202 -7.45 7.86 -13.28
C GLY A 202 -7.41 6.72 -14.30
N LYS A 203 -6.46 6.76 -15.23
CA LYS A 203 -6.27 5.70 -16.25
C LYS A 203 -5.92 4.36 -15.63
N ASN A 204 -4.98 4.34 -14.69
CA ASN A 204 -4.58 3.11 -14.00
C ASN A 204 -5.75 2.52 -13.19
N THR A 205 -6.53 3.38 -12.51
CA THR A 205 -7.72 2.95 -11.76
C THR A 205 -8.75 2.30 -12.68
N VAL A 206 -9.03 2.90 -13.86
CA VAL A 206 -9.95 2.31 -14.86
C VAL A 206 -9.45 0.93 -15.29
N ASN A 207 -8.18 0.79 -15.63
CA ASN A 207 -7.60 -0.49 -16.05
C ASN A 207 -7.73 -1.56 -14.96
N LEU A 208 -7.39 -1.22 -13.72
CA LEU A 208 -7.49 -2.12 -12.57
C LEU A 208 -8.93 -2.54 -12.25
N LEU A 209 -9.90 -1.68 -12.49
CA LEU A 209 -11.32 -2.01 -12.31
C LEU A 209 -11.85 -2.87 -13.46
N ASN A 210 -11.51 -2.57 -14.71
CA ASN A 210 -11.94 -3.33 -15.87
C ASN A 210 -11.43 -4.78 -15.86
N ASP A 211 -10.21 -5.02 -15.37
CA ASP A 211 -9.63 -6.37 -15.27
C ASP A 211 -10.35 -7.25 -14.23
N LYS A 212 -11.05 -6.64 -13.27
CA LYS A 212 -11.74 -7.32 -12.16
C LYS A 212 -13.26 -7.37 -12.31
N MET A 213 -13.82 -6.57 -13.21
CA MET A 213 -15.27 -6.55 -13.50
C MET A 213 -15.66 -7.47 -14.66
N LYS A 214 -14.72 -8.26 -15.18
CA LYS A 214 -14.95 -9.37 -16.11
C LYS A 214 -15.18 -10.67 -15.34
#